data_0a037a5c55dd2629a1c1f37ff3ae83b5
#
_entry.id   0a037a5c55dd2629a1c1f37ff3ae83b5
#
_cell.length_a   1.000
_cell.length_b   1.000
_cell.length_c   1.000
_cell.angle_alpha   90.00
_cell.angle_beta   90.00
_cell.angle_gamma   90.00
#
_symmetry.space_group_name_H-M   'P 1'
#
loop_
_entity.id
_entity.type
_entity.pdbx_description
1 polymer ?
#
loop_
_entity_poly.entity_id
_entity_poly.type
_entity_poly.pdbx_seq_one_letter_code
_entity_poly.pdbx_strand_id
1 'polypeptide(L)'
;MSSLFTPYKLGPVTLRNRTVRSAAFESMGRHFGPTEQLKEYHVSVARGGVGMTTLAYAAVCRSGLSFDKQLWLRPEIVPGLRGITDAVHREGAAAGIQIGHCGNMTHLTTAGQIPIGASTGFNLYAYTPVRGMRKDEIAQVARDFGKAVHTAHDAGFDSVEVHAGHGYLISQFLSPYTNHRKDEYGGTLENRMRFMRMCLTEVMEAAAKTGTAVLVKHNMYDGFKGGIEIPESIAIALSLIHI
;
A
#
# COMPACT_ATOMS: atom_id res chain seq x y z
N MET A 1 -30.25 0.43 17.69
CA MET A 1 -28.80 0.04 17.81
C MET A 1 -27.97 0.92 16.89
N SER A 2 -26.76 1.29 17.29
CA SER A 2 -25.85 2.07 16.42
C SER A 2 -25.49 1.24 15.18
N SER A 3 -25.54 1.85 13.98
CA SER A 3 -25.13 1.20 12.72
C SER A 3 -23.67 0.77 12.71
N LEU A 4 -22.83 1.34 13.60
CA LEU A 4 -21.40 1.04 13.72
C LEU A 4 -21.12 -0.45 14.00
N PHE A 5 -21.98 -1.09 14.81
CA PHE A 5 -21.79 -2.49 15.23
C PHE A 5 -22.61 -3.48 14.41
N THR A 6 -23.18 -3.07 13.27
CA THR A 6 -23.82 -3.98 12.32
C THR A 6 -22.84 -4.48 11.28
N PRO A 7 -23.02 -5.72 10.74
CA PRO A 7 -22.19 -6.23 9.67
C PRO A 7 -22.12 -5.29 8.46
N TYR A 8 -20.99 -5.30 7.78
CA TYR A 8 -20.74 -4.47 6.60
C TYR A 8 -20.10 -5.29 5.48
N LYS A 9 -20.65 -5.19 4.26
CA LYS A 9 -20.09 -5.84 3.09
C LYS A 9 -19.04 -4.93 2.43
N LEU A 10 -17.78 -5.36 2.47
CA LEU A 10 -16.64 -4.70 1.84
C LEU A 10 -16.24 -5.50 0.59
N GLY A 11 -16.78 -5.15 -0.59
CA GLY A 11 -16.60 -5.96 -1.79
C GLY A 11 -17.05 -7.41 -1.55
N PRO A 12 -16.17 -8.41 -1.76
CA PRO A 12 -16.48 -9.82 -1.53
C PRO A 12 -16.50 -10.22 -0.04
N VAL A 13 -15.96 -9.41 0.87
CA VAL A 13 -15.74 -9.72 2.28
C VAL A 13 -16.87 -9.15 3.15
N THR A 14 -17.33 -9.90 4.15
CA THR A 14 -18.29 -9.41 5.15
C THR A 14 -17.57 -9.19 6.48
N LEU A 15 -17.49 -7.94 6.92
CA LEU A 15 -16.98 -7.57 8.23
C LEU A 15 -18.06 -7.74 9.30
N ARG A 16 -17.69 -8.20 10.51
CA ARG A 16 -18.63 -8.34 11.64
C ARG A 16 -19.22 -7.01 12.13
N ASN A 17 -18.52 -5.91 11.88
CA ASN A 17 -18.96 -4.54 12.16
C ASN A 17 -18.17 -3.54 11.29
N ARG A 18 -18.48 -2.23 11.41
CA ARG A 18 -17.92 -1.16 10.56
C ARG A 18 -16.65 -0.51 11.14
N THR A 19 -15.98 -1.15 12.09
CA THR A 19 -14.74 -0.64 12.65
C THR A 19 -13.53 -1.27 11.96
N VAL A 20 -12.57 -0.45 11.57
CA VAL A 20 -11.33 -0.88 10.92
C VAL A 20 -10.14 -0.25 11.65
N ARG A 21 -9.18 -1.06 12.08
CA ARG A 21 -7.87 -0.57 12.46
C ARG A 21 -7.13 -0.18 11.19
N SER A 22 -6.99 1.11 10.96
CA SER A 22 -6.33 1.66 9.78
C SER A 22 -4.85 1.28 9.75
N ALA A 23 -4.31 1.10 8.54
CA ALA A 23 -2.90 0.85 8.35
C ALA A 23 -2.02 1.95 8.97
N ALA A 24 -1.09 1.56 9.85
CA ALA A 24 -0.06 2.40 10.44
C ALA A 24 1.17 1.53 10.70
N PHE A 25 2.35 2.02 10.33
CA PHE A 25 3.58 1.23 10.37
C PHE A 25 3.92 0.78 11.81
N GLU A 26 3.92 -0.53 12.03
CA GLU A 26 4.14 -1.13 13.34
C GLU A 26 5.62 -1.20 13.74
N SER A 27 6.54 -1.23 12.79
CA SER A 27 7.99 -1.42 13.03
C SER A 27 8.33 -2.71 13.80
N MET A 28 7.55 -3.76 13.58
CA MET A 28 7.66 -5.03 14.31
C MET A 28 8.15 -6.20 13.43
N GLY A 29 8.54 -5.95 12.18
CA GLY A 29 9.14 -6.96 11.32
C GLY A 29 10.59 -7.27 11.69
N ARG A 30 11.08 -8.44 11.26
CA ARG A 30 12.48 -8.84 11.36
C ARG A 30 12.91 -9.54 10.08
N HIS A 31 14.07 -9.16 9.53
CA HIS A 31 14.56 -9.69 8.24
C HIS A 31 13.51 -9.58 7.13
N PHE A 32 12.77 -8.47 7.13
CA PHE A 32 11.67 -8.17 6.21
C PHE A 32 10.52 -9.19 6.25
N GLY A 33 10.36 -9.92 7.33
CA GLY A 33 9.30 -10.90 7.58
C GLY A 33 8.54 -10.63 8.87
N PRO A 34 7.42 -11.34 9.08
CA PRO A 34 6.58 -11.22 10.26
C PRO A 34 7.28 -11.77 11.52
N THR A 35 6.80 -11.31 12.68
CA THR A 35 7.28 -11.74 14.00
C THR A 35 6.09 -12.11 14.88
N GLU A 36 6.36 -12.83 16.00
CA GLU A 36 5.33 -13.12 17.00
C GLU A 36 4.79 -11.82 17.62
N GLN A 37 5.64 -10.81 17.84
CA GLN A 37 5.20 -9.51 18.34
C GLN A 37 4.16 -8.85 17.42
N LEU A 38 4.38 -8.88 16.10
CA LEU A 38 3.43 -8.35 15.12
C LEU A 38 2.11 -9.13 15.15
N LYS A 39 2.17 -10.45 15.28
CA LYS A 39 1.01 -11.32 15.43
C LYS A 39 0.20 -10.98 16.67
N GLU A 40 0.83 -10.96 17.84
CA GLU A 40 0.18 -10.64 19.11
C GLU A 40 -0.50 -9.26 19.08
N TYR A 41 0.15 -8.27 18.46
CA TYR A 41 -0.42 -6.95 18.28
C TYR A 41 -1.74 -7.01 17.52
N HIS A 42 -1.79 -7.64 16.34
CA HIS A 42 -3.02 -7.70 15.53
C HIS A 42 -4.09 -8.60 16.17
N VAL A 43 -3.70 -9.67 16.84
CA VAL A 43 -4.63 -10.53 17.60
C VAL A 43 -5.26 -9.75 18.75
N SER A 44 -4.51 -8.93 19.48
CA SER A 44 -5.05 -8.10 20.57
C SER A 44 -6.10 -7.10 20.06
N VAL A 45 -5.84 -6.49 18.91
CA VAL A 45 -6.79 -5.59 18.24
C VAL A 45 -8.06 -6.34 17.80
N ALA A 46 -7.90 -7.54 17.22
CA ALA A 46 -9.02 -8.39 16.81
C ALA A 46 -9.87 -8.84 18.01
N ARG A 47 -9.23 -9.25 19.12
CA ARG A 47 -9.89 -9.61 20.38
C ARG A 47 -10.65 -8.43 20.99
N GLY A 48 -10.20 -7.19 20.77
CA GLY A 48 -10.91 -5.98 21.14
C GLY A 48 -12.21 -5.71 20.39
N GLY A 49 -12.55 -6.55 19.40
CA GLY A 49 -13.85 -6.50 18.70
C GLY A 49 -13.86 -5.73 17.37
N VAL A 50 -12.69 -5.32 16.83
CA VAL A 50 -12.62 -4.64 15.54
C VAL A 50 -13.14 -5.52 14.39
N GLY A 51 -13.81 -4.92 13.39
CA GLY A 51 -14.27 -5.66 12.20
C GLY A 51 -13.12 -6.12 11.31
N MET A 52 -12.08 -5.30 11.17
CA MET A 52 -10.88 -5.62 10.39
C MET A 52 -9.64 -4.94 10.98
N THR A 53 -8.50 -5.63 10.99
CA THR A 53 -7.20 -5.05 11.30
C THR A 53 -6.28 -5.11 10.09
N THR A 54 -5.55 -4.00 9.79
CA THR A 54 -4.72 -3.86 8.59
C THR A 54 -3.25 -3.77 8.96
N LEU A 55 -2.44 -4.75 8.56
CA LEU A 55 -0.98 -4.71 8.69
C LEU A 55 -0.40 -3.63 7.77
N ALA A 56 0.63 -2.91 8.20
CA ALA A 56 1.19 -1.80 7.44
C ALA A 56 2.71 -1.69 7.45
N TYR A 57 3.21 -1.24 6.34
CA TYR A 57 2.86 -1.70 5.01
C TYR A 57 3.89 -2.72 4.55
N ALA A 58 3.50 -3.63 3.70
CA ALA A 58 4.42 -4.57 3.08
C ALA A 58 4.87 -4.04 1.71
N ALA A 59 6.18 -4.01 1.47
CA ALA A 59 6.74 -3.61 0.18
C ALA A 59 6.41 -4.66 -0.88
N VAL A 60 5.97 -4.22 -2.06
CA VAL A 60 5.63 -5.11 -3.20
C VAL A 60 6.88 -5.70 -3.88
N CYS A 61 8.04 -5.06 -3.70
CA CYS A 61 9.34 -5.53 -4.18
C CYS A 61 10.46 -5.00 -3.29
N ARG A 62 11.68 -5.48 -3.47
CA ARG A 62 12.85 -5.10 -2.65
C ARG A 62 13.11 -3.60 -2.64
N SER A 63 13.03 -2.93 -3.79
CA SER A 63 13.24 -1.48 -3.91
C SER A 63 12.16 -0.64 -3.24
N GLY A 64 11.04 -1.25 -2.87
CA GLY A 64 9.91 -0.60 -2.19
C GLY A 64 10.04 -0.52 -0.67
N LEU A 65 11.12 -1.02 -0.09
CA LEU A 65 11.38 -0.99 1.36
C LEU A 65 11.80 0.40 1.82
N SER A 66 11.13 0.94 2.86
CA SER A 66 11.51 2.19 3.52
C SER A 66 12.40 1.97 4.73
N PHE A 67 12.21 0.86 5.47
CA PHE A 67 12.82 0.60 6.77
C PHE A 67 13.21 -0.86 6.93
N ASP A 68 14.20 -1.14 7.77
CA ASP A 68 14.73 -2.50 8.00
C ASP A 68 13.74 -3.44 8.69
N LYS A 69 12.80 -2.87 9.47
CA LYS A 69 11.77 -3.64 10.20
C LYS A 69 10.45 -3.76 9.44
N GLN A 70 10.47 -3.47 8.16
CA GLN A 70 9.30 -3.54 7.29
C GLN A 70 9.14 -4.95 6.69
N LEU A 71 7.90 -5.28 6.32
CA LEU A 71 7.61 -6.50 5.56
C LEU A 71 7.94 -6.29 4.06
N TRP A 72 8.42 -7.33 3.43
CA TRP A 72 8.53 -7.44 1.97
C TRP A 72 7.79 -8.67 1.51
N LEU A 73 6.70 -8.48 0.74
CA LEU A 73 5.88 -9.59 0.24
C LEU A 73 6.66 -10.45 -0.76
N ARG A 74 6.86 -11.70 -0.36
CA ARG A 74 7.53 -12.75 -1.13
C ARG A 74 7.10 -14.13 -0.61
N PRO A 75 7.23 -15.21 -1.41
CA PRO A 75 6.74 -16.54 -1.02
C PRO A 75 7.26 -17.05 0.33
N GLU A 76 8.50 -16.71 0.69
CA GLU A 76 9.17 -17.22 1.90
C GLU A 76 8.50 -16.75 3.20
N ILE A 77 7.81 -15.61 3.19
CA ILE A 77 7.15 -15.09 4.40
C ILE A 77 5.66 -15.49 4.50
N VAL A 78 5.09 -16.10 3.45
CA VAL A 78 3.69 -16.54 3.43
C VAL A 78 3.31 -17.40 4.63
N PRO A 79 4.06 -18.42 5.04
CA PRO A 79 3.70 -19.23 6.21
C PRO A 79 3.61 -18.42 7.51
N GLY A 80 4.54 -17.48 7.72
CA GLY A 80 4.52 -16.61 8.89
C GLY A 80 3.33 -15.63 8.88
N LEU A 81 3.00 -15.06 7.73
CA LEU A 81 1.82 -14.20 7.56
C LEU A 81 0.52 -14.98 7.74
N ARG A 82 0.45 -16.23 7.23
CA ARG A 82 -0.70 -17.12 7.45
C ARG A 82 -0.94 -17.37 8.93
N GLY A 83 0.12 -17.55 9.72
CA GLY A 83 0.02 -17.66 11.17
C GLY A 83 -0.61 -16.43 11.85
N ILE A 84 -0.46 -15.22 11.25
CA ILE A 84 -1.12 -13.99 11.72
C ILE A 84 -2.58 -13.98 11.31
N THR A 85 -2.88 -14.20 10.02
CA THR A 85 -4.25 -14.13 9.51
C THR A 85 -5.15 -15.18 10.16
N ASP A 86 -4.68 -16.43 10.31
CA ASP A 86 -5.42 -17.48 11.01
C ASP A 86 -5.70 -17.12 12.48
N ALA A 87 -4.77 -16.44 13.15
CA ALA A 87 -4.95 -16.03 14.53
C ALA A 87 -5.96 -14.86 14.64
N VAL A 88 -5.93 -13.91 13.72
CA VAL A 88 -6.89 -12.80 13.63
C VAL A 88 -8.31 -13.33 13.33
N HIS A 89 -8.42 -14.27 12.40
CA HIS A 89 -9.70 -14.90 12.04
C HIS A 89 -10.31 -15.68 13.21
N ARG A 90 -9.51 -16.38 14.03
CA ARG A 90 -10.02 -17.06 15.25
C ARG A 90 -10.66 -16.09 16.23
N GLU A 91 -10.24 -14.82 16.27
CA GLU A 91 -10.87 -13.77 17.08
C GLU A 91 -12.07 -13.11 16.36
N GLY A 92 -12.44 -13.60 15.17
CA GLY A 92 -13.63 -13.16 14.40
C GLY A 92 -13.45 -11.83 13.65
N ALA A 93 -12.24 -11.31 13.49
CA ALA A 93 -11.96 -10.14 12.67
C ALA A 93 -11.44 -10.54 11.30
N ALA A 94 -11.67 -9.70 10.29
CA ALA A 94 -10.99 -9.81 9.00
C ALA A 94 -9.54 -9.28 9.10
N ALA A 95 -8.65 -9.83 8.27
CA ALA A 95 -7.25 -9.43 8.16
C ALA A 95 -7.00 -8.69 6.84
N GLY A 96 -6.57 -7.43 6.91
CA GLY A 96 -6.13 -6.64 5.78
C GLY A 96 -4.61 -6.45 5.78
N ILE A 97 -4.04 -6.15 4.62
CA ILE A 97 -2.63 -5.75 4.49
C ILE A 97 -2.50 -4.55 3.56
N GLN A 98 -1.76 -3.53 3.99
CA GLN A 98 -1.40 -2.42 3.12
C GLN A 98 -0.17 -2.81 2.29
N ILE A 99 -0.26 -2.63 0.97
CA ILE A 99 0.82 -2.90 0.01
C ILE A 99 1.31 -1.59 -0.60
N GLY A 100 2.61 -1.45 -0.78
CA GLY A 100 3.17 -0.19 -1.24
C GLY A 100 4.61 -0.28 -1.73
N HIS A 101 5.10 0.86 -2.20
CA HIS A 101 6.47 1.10 -2.60
C HIS A 101 6.89 2.49 -2.12
N CYS A 102 7.97 2.59 -1.34
CA CYS A 102 8.40 3.84 -0.73
C CYS A 102 8.83 4.93 -1.73
N GLY A 103 9.17 4.55 -2.95
CA GLY A 103 9.77 5.49 -3.88
C GLY A 103 11.12 5.98 -3.38
N ASN A 104 11.25 7.31 -3.26
CA ASN A 104 12.46 7.96 -2.77
C ASN A 104 12.57 8.02 -1.22
N MET A 105 11.54 7.57 -0.49
CA MET A 105 11.50 7.63 0.98
C MET A 105 12.21 6.42 1.61
N THR A 106 13.50 6.26 1.29
CA THR A 106 14.34 5.15 1.77
C THR A 106 15.83 5.50 1.71
N HIS A 107 16.65 4.72 2.40
CA HIS A 107 18.10 4.79 2.31
C HIS A 107 18.66 3.78 1.30
N LEU A 108 19.85 4.10 0.72
CA LEU A 108 20.55 3.22 -0.22
C LEU A 108 20.72 1.77 0.31
N THR A 109 21.06 1.64 1.59
CA THR A 109 21.26 0.34 2.24
C THR A 109 19.97 -0.47 2.36
N THR A 110 18.85 0.18 2.69
CA THR A 110 17.55 -0.48 2.83
C THR A 110 17.00 -0.87 1.46
N ALA A 111 17.02 0.03 0.49
CA ALA A 111 16.55 -0.25 -0.88
C ALA A 111 17.46 -1.26 -1.63
N GLY A 112 18.74 -1.34 -1.24
CA GLY A 112 19.75 -2.16 -1.93
C GLY A 112 20.19 -1.58 -3.29
N GLN A 113 19.78 -0.35 -3.59
CA GLN A 113 20.10 0.40 -4.81
C GLN A 113 19.88 1.89 -4.60
N ILE A 114 20.26 2.73 -5.58
CA ILE A 114 19.84 4.13 -5.58
C ILE A 114 18.30 4.19 -5.58
N PRO A 115 17.69 4.88 -4.59
CA PRO A 115 16.23 5.03 -4.53
C PRO A 115 15.66 5.57 -5.84
N ILE A 116 14.52 5.01 -6.23
CA ILE A 116 13.81 5.40 -7.44
C ILE A 116 12.57 6.22 -7.09
N GLY A 117 12.19 7.15 -7.95
CA GLY A 117 11.02 7.99 -7.74
C GLY A 117 10.41 8.46 -9.06
N ALA A 118 9.40 9.30 -9.01
CA ALA A 118 8.80 9.87 -10.21
C ALA A 118 9.82 10.63 -11.06
N SER A 119 10.70 11.41 -10.41
CA SER A 119 11.71 12.25 -11.05
C SER A 119 13.07 12.10 -10.39
N THR A 120 14.13 12.40 -11.15
CA THR A 120 15.50 12.48 -10.62
C THR A 120 15.63 13.71 -9.71
N GLY A 121 16.33 13.56 -8.59
CA GLY A 121 16.53 14.63 -7.64
C GLY A 121 17.31 14.19 -6.40
N PHE A 122 17.06 14.85 -5.28
CA PHE A 122 17.64 14.55 -3.99
C PHE A 122 16.55 14.57 -2.91
N ASN A 123 16.48 13.53 -2.10
CA ASN A 123 15.57 13.48 -0.97
C ASN A 123 16.29 14.01 0.29
N LEU A 124 15.85 15.18 0.76
CA LEU A 124 16.41 15.81 1.95
C LEU A 124 16.09 15.05 3.25
N TYR A 125 14.97 14.32 3.31
CA TYR A 125 14.60 13.53 4.48
C TYR A 125 15.49 12.30 4.66
N ALA A 126 15.66 11.52 3.60
CA ALA A 126 16.52 10.32 3.59
C ALA A 126 18.01 10.64 3.29
N TYR A 127 18.32 11.92 2.97
CA TYR A 127 19.63 12.42 2.58
C TYR A 127 20.30 11.55 1.51
N THR A 128 19.57 11.30 0.41
CA THR A 128 19.98 10.36 -0.63
C THR A 128 19.65 10.88 -2.04
N PRO A 129 20.51 10.62 -3.05
CA PRO A 129 20.16 10.87 -4.44
C PRO A 129 18.98 9.98 -4.85
N VAL A 130 18.17 10.48 -5.75
CA VAL A 130 17.01 9.79 -6.31
C VAL A 130 17.14 9.73 -7.81
N ARG A 131 16.90 8.57 -8.39
CA ARG A 131 16.82 8.39 -9.84
C ARG A 131 15.36 8.31 -10.29
N GLY A 132 14.99 9.09 -11.30
CA GLY A 132 13.71 8.96 -11.97
C GLY A 132 13.54 7.57 -12.60
N MET A 133 12.38 6.95 -12.42
CA MET A 133 12.07 5.64 -12.98
C MET A 133 12.05 5.65 -14.51
N ARG A 134 12.58 4.62 -15.13
CA ARG A 134 12.38 4.31 -16.54
C ARG A 134 10.98 3.72 -16.76
N LYS A 135 10.51 3.76 -18.01
CA LYS A 135 9.17 3.26 -18.36
C LYS A 135 9.00 1.75 -18.11
N ASP A 136 10.06 0.98 -18.36
CA ASP A 136 10.08 -0.45 -18.08
C ASP A 136 9.97 -0.75 -16.57
N GLU A 137 10.62 0.07 -15.72
CA GLU A 137 10.52 -0.04 -14.26
C GLU A 137 9.14 0.36 -13.74
N ILE A 138 8.52 1.40 -14.32
CA ILE A 138 7.15 1.81 -13.99
C ILE A 138 6.18 0.64 -14.25
N ALA A 139 6.28 0.02 -15.43
CA ALA A 139 5.46 -1.14 -15.79
C ALA A 139 5.77 -2.35 -14.89
N GLN A 140 7.03 -2.59 -14.52
CA GLN A 140 7.40 -3.69 -13.64
C GLN A 140 6.84 -3.51 -12.23
N VAL A 141 6.96 -2.32 -11.65
CA VAL A 141 6.40 -2.06 -10.31
C VAL A 141 4.88 -2.19 -10.31
N ALA A 142 4.19 -1.74 -11.36
CA ALA A 142 2.75 -1.96 -11.48
C ALA A 142 2.40 -3.47 -11.41
N ARG A 143 3.10 -4.32 -12.18
CA ARG A 143 2.92 -5.79 -12.10
C ARG A 143 3.25 -6.36 -10.71
N ASP A 144 4.23 -5.79 -10.01
CA ASP A 144 4.59 -6.25 -8.66
C ASP A 144 3.49 -5.95 -7.63
N PHE A 145 2.68 -4.90 -7.82
CA PHE A 145 1.45 -4.69 -7.04
C PHE A 145 0.43 -5.83 -7.27
N GLY A 146 0.21 -6.26 -8.50
CA GLY A 146 -0.66 -7.40 -8.80
C GLY A 146 -0.16 -8.70 -8.19
N LYS A 147 1.15 -9.00 -8.27
CA LYS A 147 1.76 -10.17 -7.62
C LYS A 147 1.61 -10.13 -6.11
N ALA A 148 1.71 -8.93 -5.51
CA ALA A 148 1.54 -8.75 -4.07
C ALA A 148 0.13 -9.16 -3.60
N VAL A 149 -0.92 -8.97 -4.43
CA VAL A 149 -2.28 -9.44 -4.12
C VAL A 149 -2.32 -10.96 -4.02
N HIS A 150 -1.73 -11.68 -4.98
CA HIS A 150 -1.67 -13.16 -4.91
C HIS A 150 -0.93 -13.63 -3.67
N THR A 151 0.22 -13.04 -3.35
CA THR A 151 0.99 -13.38 -2.14
C THR A 151 0.19 -13.10 -0.87
N ALA A 152 -0.56 -11.99 -0.82
CA ALA A 152 -1.43 -11.65 0.31
C ALA A 152 -2.59 -12.66 0.44
N HIS A 153 -3.23 -13.03 -0.68
CA HIS A 153 -4.27 -14.07 -0.70
C HIS A 153 -3.73 -15.42 -0.19
N ASP A 154 -2.57 -15.85 -0.69
CA ASP A 154 -1.92 -17.09 -0.26
C ASP A 154 -1.58 -17.07 1.23
N ALA A 155 -1.34 -15.90 1.79
CA ALA A 155 -1.15 -15.67 3.23
C ALA A 155 -2.47 -15.54 4.01
N GLY A 156 -3.65 -15.63 3.37
CA GLY A 156 -4.97 -15.62 4.01
C GLY A 156 -5.52 -14.23 4.33
N PHE A 157 -5.01 -13.17 3.71
CA PHE A 157 -5.61 -11.84 3.87
C PHE A 157 -6.92 -11.71 3.11
N ASP A 158 -7.91 -11.09 3.75
CA ASP A 158 -9.23 -10.80 3.18
C ASP A 158 -9.21 -9.56 2.28
N SER A 159 -8.30 -8.62 2.55
CA SER A 159 -8.20 -7.38 1.80
C SER A 159 -6.77 -6.91 1.61
N VAL A 160 -6.56 -6.16 0.52
CA VAL A 160 -5.36 -5.35 0.30
C VAL A 160 -5.72 -3.87 0.27
N GLU A 161 -4.88 -3.01 0.87
CA GLU A 161 -4.99 -1.57 0.76
C GLU A 161 -3.79 -1.04 -0.04
N VAL A 162 -4.03 -0.46 -1.21
CA VAL A 162 -2.98 0.16 -2.03
C VAL A 162 -2.56 1.49 -1.41
N HIS A 163 -1.27 1.61 -1.08
CA HIS A 163 -0.73 2.83 -0.48
C HIS A 163 -0.38 3.86 -1.55
N ALA A 164 -1.25 4.86 -1.73
CA ALA A 164 -1.12 5.94 -2.69
C ALA A 164 -0.91 7.33 -2.03
N GLY A 165 -0.53 7.37 -0.76
CA GLY A 165 -0.37 8.59 0.04
C GLY A 165 1.02 8.74 0.66
N HIS A 166 1.14 9.70 1.58
CA HIS A 166 2.27 9.94 2.46
C HIS A 166 3.63 10.20 1.76
N GLY A 167 3.60 10.69 0.51
CA GLY A 167 4.83 10.94 -0.25
C GLY A 167 5.55 9.69 -0.74
N TYR A 168 4.90 8.51 -0.70
CA TYR A 168 5.44 7.27 -1.28
C TYR A 168 5.25 7.20 -2.80
N LEU A 169 5.69 6.16 -3.46
CA LEU A 169 5.90 6.15 -4.91
C LEU A 169 4.67 6.61 -5.70
N ILE A 170 3.48 6.05 -5.44
CA ILE A 170 2.26 6.46 -6.16
C ILE A 170 1.96 7.94 -5.88
N SER A 171 2.06 8.38 -4.62
CA SER A 171 1.90 9.79 -4.24
C SER A 171 2.93 10.69 -4.94
N GLN A 172 4.18 10.22 -5.12
CA GLN A 172 5.22 10.96 -5.83
C GLN A 172 4.88 11.17 -7.32
N PHE A 173 4.21 10.21 -7.95
CA PHE A 173 3.71 10.38 -9.33
C PHE A 173 2.52 11.34 -9.39
N LEU A 174 1.62 11.28 -8.41
CA LEU A 174 0.42 12.12 -8.35
C LEU A 174 0.76 13.60 -8.09
N SER A 175 1.70 13.87 -7.18
CA SER A 175 2.04 15.22 -6.75
C SER A 175 2.87 15.97 -7.79
N PRO A 176 2.45 17.18 -8.24
CA PRO A 176 3.26 17.99 -9.14
C PRO A 176 4.55 18.51 -8.48
N TYR A 177 4.61 18.50 -7.14
CA TYR A 177 5.83 18.88 -6.39
C TYR A 177 6.98 17.87 -6.56
N THR A 178 6.68 16.59 -6.73
CA THR A 178 7.67 15.52 -6.88
C THR A 178 7.77 14.97 -8.29
N ASN A 179 6.74 15.18 -9.11
CA ASN A 179 6.66 14.70 -10.48
C ASN A 179 6.95 15.82 -11.49
N HIS A 180 8.20 15.93 -11.89
CA HIS A 180 8.68 16.90 -12.91
C HIS A 180 8.86 16.28 -14.29
N ARG A 181 8.29 15.11 -14.53
CA ARG A 181 8.38 14.37 -15.81
C ARG A 181 7.77 15.17 -16.96
N LYS A 182 8.33 14.97 -18.16
CA LYS A 182 7.87 15.58 -19.42
C LYS A 182 7.31 14.56 -20.40
N ASP A 183 7.20 13.29 -19.96
CA ASP A 183 6.60 12.20 -20.71
C ASP A 183 5.13 11.97 -20.30
N GLU A 184 4.53 10.87 -20.77
CA GLU A 184 3.13 10.50 -20.52
C GLU A 184 2.79 10.21 -19.04
N TYR A 185 3.77 10.26 -18.13
CA TYR A 185 3.58 10.07 -16.69
C TYR A 185 3.66 11.38 -15.90
N GLY A 186 3.80 12.55 -16.56
CA GLY A 186 3.95 13.83 -15.87
C GLY A 186 3.18 14.98 -16.54
N GLY A 187 3.23 16.15 -15.92
CA GLY A 187 2.51 17.35 -16.39
C GLY A 187 1.04 17.36 -15.97
N THR A 188 0.11 17.01 -16.84
CA THR A 188 -1.33 17.04 -16.54
C THR A 188 -1.71 16.03 -15.45
N LEU A 189 -2.82 16.30 -14.74
CA LEU A 189 -3.35 15.38 -13.73
C LEU A 189 -3.60 13.98 -14.31
N GLU A 190 -4.14 13.90 -15.52
CA GLU A 190 -4.38 12.64 -16.23
C GLU A 190 -3.09 11.80 -16.40
N ASN A 191 -2.00 12.44 -16.81
CA ASN A 191 -0.70 11.78 -16.94
C ASN A 191 -0.12 11.36 -15.58
N ARG A 192 -0.26 12.22 -14.55
CA ARG A 192 0.21 11.93 -13.21
C ARG A 192 -0.53 10.75 -12.55
N MET A 193 -1.81 10.56 -12.86
CA MET A 193 -2.64 9.43 -12.44
C MET A 193 -2.31 8.12 -13.17
N ARG A 194 -1.64 8.16 -14.32
CA ARG A 194 -1.40 6.98 -15.16
C ARG A 194 -0.74 5.83 -14.40
N PHE A 195 0.33 6.10 -13.66
CA PHE A 195 1.02 5.06 -12.89
C PHE A 195 0.12 4.45 -11.81
N MET A 196 -0.63 5.27 -11.08
CA MET A 196 -1.60 4.76 -10.10
C MET A 196 -2.63 3.84 -10.74
N ARG A 197 -3.19 4.24 -11.88
CA ARG A 197 -4.16 3.42 -12.61
C ARG A 197 -3.55 2.09 -13.07
N MET A 198 -2.31 2.10 -13.58
CA MET A 198 -1.61 0.86 -13.95
C MET A 198 -1.47 -0.09 -12.74
N CYS A 199 -1.05 0.42 -11.58
CA CYS A 199 -0.97 -0.38 -10.36
C CYS A 199 -2.34 -0.96 -9.97
N LEU A 200 -3.39 -0.14 -10.02
CA LEU A 200 -4.74 -0.57 -9.64
C LEU A 200 -5.35 -1.54 -10.64
N THR A 201 -5.09 -1.41 -11.93
CA THR A 201 -5.52 -2.41 -12.93
C THR A 201 -4.95 -3.79 -12.58
N GLU A 202 -3.64 -3.89 -12.34
CA GLU A 202 -2.99 -5.15 -11.95
C GLU A 202 -3.55 -5.70 -10.62
N VAL A 203 -3.80 -4.81 -9.65
CA VAL A 203 -4.40 -5.18 -8.35
C VAL A 203 -5.81 -5.70 -8.52
N MET A 204 -6.66 -5.01 -9.30
CA MET A 204 -8.05 -5.40 -9.51
C MET A 204 -8.16 -6.71 -10.31
N GLU A 205 -7.31 -6.92 -11.32
CA GLU A 205 -7.25 -8.19 -12.05
C GLU A 205 -6.87 -9.36 -11.16
N ALA A 206 -5.91 -9.17 -10.25
CA ALA A 206 -5.50 -10.18 -9.28
C ALA A 206 -6.60 -10.41 -8.22
N ALA A 207 -7.21 -9.33 -7.71
CA ALA A 207 -8.27 -9.39 -6.71
C ALA A 207 -9.53 -10.09 -7.24
N ALA A 208 -9.89 -9.88 -8.51
CA ALA A 208 -11.02 -10.58 -9.14
C ALA A 208 -10.81 -12.11 -9.18
N LYS A 209 -9.56 -12.57 -9.33
CA LYS A 209 -9.22 -14.01 -9.34
C LYS A 209 -9.17 -14.62 -7.95
N THR A 210 -8.89 -13.83 -6.92
CA THR A 210 -8.66 -14.29 -5.54
C THR A 210 -9.83 -14.03 -4.59
N GLY A 211 -10.80 -13.20 -5.00
CA GLY A 211 -11.88 -12.78 -4.11
C GLY A 211 -11.41 -11.85 -2.98
N THR A 212 -10.30 -11.12 -3.18
CA THR A 212 -9.73 -10.19 -2.21
C THR A 212 -10.40 -8.82 -2.31
N ALA A 213 -10.80 -8.20 -1.19
CA ALA A 213 -11.30 -6.82 -1.19
C ALA A 213 -10.14 -5.82 -1.43
N VAL A 214 -10.42 -4.75 -2.19
CA VAL A 214 -9.43 -3.72 -2.51
C VAL A 214 -9.83 -2.39 -1.89
N LEU A 215 -8.88 -1.76 -1.20
CA LEU A 215 -8.96 -0.41 -0.66
C LEU A 215 -7.82 0.42 -1.21
N VAL A 216 -7.99 1.73 -1.22
CA VAL A 216 -6.93 2.69 -1.58
C VAL A 216 -6.83 3.76 -0.51
N LYS A 217 -5.60 4.04 -0.08
CA LYS A 217 -5.30 5.17 0.80
C LYS A 217 -4.50 6.22 0.03
N HIS A 218 -5.07 7.42 -0.13
CA HIS A 218 -4.39 8.54 -0.78
C HIS A 218 -4.49 9.83 0.04
N ASN A 219 -3.66 10.83 -0.30
CA ASN A 219 -3.70 12.12 0.37
C ASN A 219 -4.90 12.95 -0.14
N MET A 220 -5.60 13.61 0.78
CA MET A 220 -6.58 14.65 0.43
C MET A 220 -5.92 15.97 0.06
N TYR A 221 -4.72 16.21 0.62
CA TYR A 221 -3.98 17.46 0.47
C TYR A 221 -2.53 17.23 0.89
N ASP A 222 -1.57 17.78 0.13
CA ASP A 222 -0.15 17.60 0.46
C ASP A 222 0.34 18.56 1.56
N GLY A 223 -0.40 19.64 1.85
CA GLY A 223 -0.11 20.57 2.93
C GLY A 223 0.94 21.62 2.62
N PHE A 224 1.39 21.74 1.36
CA PHE A 224 2.38 22.72 0.93
C PHE A 224 2.14 23.18 -0.52
N LYS A 225 2.68 24.37 -0.84
CA LYS A 225 2.51 24.99 -2.17
C LYS A 225 3.13 24.13 -3.27
N GLY A 226 2.37 23.88 -4.33
CA GLY A 226 2.80 23.09 -5.48
C GLY A 226 2.62 21.59 -5.31
N GLY A 227 2.02 21.14 -4.21
CA GLY A 227 1.56 19.77 -4.02
C GLY A 227 0.15 19.52 -4.57
N ILE A 228 -0.42 18.37 -4.22
CA ILE A 228 -1.81 18.03 -4.54
C ILE A 228 -2.75 18.93 -3.74
N GLU A 229 -3.70 19.55 -4.42
CA GLU A 229 -4.77 20.35 -3.83
C GLU A 229 -6.09 19.56 -3.76
N ILE A 230 -7.01 19.97 -2.89
CA ILE A 230 -8.30 19.26 -2.66
C ILE A 230 -9.08 18.98 -3.95
N PRO A 231 -9.23 19.91 -4.92
CA PRO A 231 -9.94 19.60 -6.17
C PRO A 231 -9.29 18.47 -6.98
N GLU A 232 -7.95 18.43 -7.06
CA GLU A 232 -7.24 17.32 -7.72
C GLU A 232 -7.42 16.00 -6.97
N SER A 233 -7.38 16.03 -5.63
CA SER A 233 -7.58 14.85 -4.80
C SER A 233 -8.99 14.26 -4.98
N ILE A 234 -10.01 15.10 -5.08
CA ILE A 234 -11.38 14.67 -5.39
C ILE A 234 -11.42 14.01 -6.79
N ALA A 235 -10.79 14.62 -7.80
CA ALA A 235 -10.72 14.05 -9.14
C ALA A 235 -9.99 12.71 -9.16
N ILE A 236 -8.89 12.56 -8.39
CA ILE A 236 -8.19 11.29 -8.19
C ILE A 236 -9.15 10.26 -7.58
N ALA A 237 -9.82 10.57 -6.46
CA ALA A 237 -10.73 9.66 -5.79
C ALA A 237 -11.88 9.21 -6.70
N LEU A 238 -12.50 10.14 -7.45
CA LEU A 238 -13.56 9.82 -8.40
C LEU A 238 -13.07 8.92 -9.54
N SER A 239 -11.82 9.06 -9.97
CA SER A 239 -11.25 8.18 -11.00
C SER A 239 -11.11 6.72 -10.55
N LEU A 240 -11.05 6.47 -9.24
CA LEU A 240 -10.88 5.12 -8.67
C LEU A 240 -12.16 4.29 -8.70
N ILE A 241 -13.34 4.91 -8.69
CA ILE A 241 -14.61 4.19 -8.73
C ILE A 241 -14.95 3.59 -10.10
N HIS A 242 -14.12 3.85 -11.11
CA HIS A 242 -14.29 3.36 -12.48
C HIS A 242 -13.18 2.40 -12.93
N ILE A 243 -12.36 1.89 -12.02
CA ILE A 243 -11.28 0.91 -12.28
C ILE A 243 -11.77 -0.51 -12.03
#